data_f6c87c48bdfe471932111c7cc3556551
#
_entry.id   f6c87c48bdfe471932111c7cc3556551
#
_cell.length_a   1.000
_cell.length_b   1.000
_cell.length_c   1.000
_cell.angle_alpha   90.00
_cell.angle_beta   90.00
_cell.angle_gamma   90.00
#
_symmetry.space_group_name_H-M   'P 1'
#
loop_
_entity.id
_entity.type
_entity.pdbx_description
1 polymer ?
#
loop_
_entity_poly.entity_id
_entity_poly.type
_entity_poly.pdbx_seq_one_letter_code
_entity_poly.pdbx_strand_id
1 'polypeptide(L)'
;MKKLMAMLLLAGSIQGVYAQKTEKKEMFLENKSLYEELTNVQKKTDKFNLYLNMQGSFDANFRDGFDEGVFKMRQLRIEAKGNLNSWLSYRYRQRLNRSNEGGGMIDNIPTSIDYAGIGVKLNDQFSFFAGKQCTAYGGFEFDLNPIDIYQYSDMIENMSNFMTGLNIGYNITPTQQLNLQIQNSRNSSFDKTYGITEDSEGKLPDLKSGKMPLVYTLNWNGNFNEVFKTRWSASVMSEAKGKNLYYYAVGNELNLDKFNMFVDFMYSQEGIDRNGTITGIVGNAGGHNAFNAGYLSVVTKLNYRFLPKWNAFVKGMYETASVTKAADGIEKGNYRTSWGYLAGVEFYPMKTNLHFFLTYVGRSYDFTHRAKVLGQENYSTNRLSLGFIYQLPMF
;
A
#
# COMPACT_ATOMS: atom_id res chain seq x y z
N MET A 1 25.99 -11.60 -4.46
CA MET A 1 26.40 -10.25 -4.82
C MET A 1 26.53 -10.01 -6.32
N LYS A 2 27.20 -10.87 -7.13
CA LYS A 2 27.36 -10.66 -8.59
C LYS A 2 26.06 -10.66 -9.40
N LYS A 3 24.99 -11.35 -8.98
CA LYS A 3 23.69 -11.38 -9.67
C LYS A 3 22.80 -10.15 -9.35
N LEU A 4 23.02 -9.48 -8.22
CA LEU A 4 22.30 -8.26 -7.87
C LEU A 4 22.83 -7.04 -8.65
N MET A 5 24.14 -7.03 -8.94
CA MET A 5 24.77 -6.01 -9.79
C MET A 5 24.33 -6.08 -11.26
N ALA A 6 23.95 -7.26 -11.76
CA ALA A 6 23.46 -7.41 -13.13
C ALA A 6 22.05 -6.81 -13.33
N MET A 7 21.19 -6.80 -12.31
CA MET A 7 19.89 -6.13 -12.36
C MET A 7 20.00 -4.61 -12.31
N LEU A 8 20.98 -4.07 -11.61
CA LEU A 8 21.25 -2.63 -11.57
C LEU A 8 21.91 -2.11 -12.86
N LEU A 9 22.65 -2.94 -13.59
CA LEU A 9 23.26 -2.59 -14.87
C LEU A 9 22.28 -2.62 -16.05
N LEU A 10 21.17 -3.34 -15.97
CA LEU A 10 20.09 -3.27 -16.95
C LEU A 10 19.31 -1.95 -16.89
N ALA A 11 19.34 -1.24 -15.77
CA ALA A 11 18.77 0.11 -15.67
C ALA A 11 19.64 1.20 -16.29
N GLY A 12 20.91 0.93 -16.53
CA GLY A 12 21.90 1.90 -17.06
C GLY A 12 22.08 1.90 -18.59
N SER A 13 21.48 0.95 -19.33
CA SER A 13 21.72 0.79 -20.77
C SER A 13 20.56 1.26 -21.68
N ILE A 14 19.55 1.95 -21.13
CA ILE A 14 18.48 2.56 -21.95
C ILE A 14 18.77 4.07 -22.14
N GLN A 15 19.94 4.38 -22.60
CA GLN A 15 20.21 5.68 -23.24
C GLN A 15 20.09 5.49 -24.75
N GLY A 16 18.94 5.83 -25.32
CA GLY A 16 18.78 5.89 -26.77
C GLY A 16 17.44 5.48 -27.34
N VAL A 17 16.33 5.76 -26.70
CA VAL A 17 15.04 5.71 -27.39
C VAL A 17 14.58 7.16 -27.64
N TYR A 18 14.65 7.57 -28.88
CA TYR A 18 14.16 8.88 -29.33
C TYR A 18 12.66 9.00 -29.05
N ALA A 19 12.30 9.96 -28.20
CA ALA A 19 10.92 10.31 -27.94
C ALA A 19 10.29 10.92 -29.19
N GLN A 20 9.40 10.21 -29.84
CA GLN A 20 8.43 10.83 -30.75
C GLN A 20 7.44 11.63 -29.89
N LYS A 21 7.36 12.92 -30.21
CA LYS A 21 6.38 13.84 -29.66
C LYS A 21 5.00 13.42 -30.14
N THR A 22 4.20 12.78 -29.31
CA THR A 22 2.81 12.42 -29.60
C THR A 22 1.89 13.27 -28.74
N GLU A 23 0.82 13.77 -29.36
CA GLU A 23 -0.23 14.57 -28.72
C GLU A 23 -0.78 13.88 -27.47
N LYS A 24 -0.95 14.66 -26.40
CA LYS A 24 -1.53 14.25 -25.12
C LYS A 24 -2.88 13.58 -25.35
N LYS A 25 -2.94 12.26 -25.27
CA LYS A 25 -4.18 11.51 -25.05
C LYS A 25 -4.35 11.29 -23.55
N GLU A 26 -5.20 12.11 -22.95
CA GLU A 26 -5.73 11.98 -21.60
C GLU A 26 -6.41 10.63 -21.39
N MET A 27 -5.70 9.62 -20.91
CA MET A 27 -6.35 8.39 -20.44
C MET A 27 -5.43 7.40 -19.67
N PHE A 28 -4.32 7.84 -19.14
CA PHE A 28 -3.60 7.06 -18.13
C PHE A 28 -3.59 7.85 -16.81
N LEU A 29 -3.86 7.16 -15.72
CA LEU A 29 -3.69 7.70 -14.38
C LEU A 29 -2.24 8.21 -14.29
N GLU A 30 -2.06 9.52 -14.44
CA GLU A 30 -0.78 10.15 -14.21
C GLU A 30 -0.40 9.87 -12.75
N ASN A 31 0.68 9.10 -12.54
CA ASN A 31 1.26 8.93 -11.21
C ASN A 31 1.87 10.26 -10.80
N LYS A 32 1.09 11.04 -10.09
CA LYS A 32 1.47 12.35 -9.58
C LYS A 32 2.18 12.18 -8.25
N SER A 33 3.02 13.13 -7.88
CA SER A 33 3.57 13.19 -6.53
C SER A 33 2.44 13.14 -5.48
N LEU A 34 2.74 12.76 -4.25
CA LEU A 34 1.74 12.76 -3.17
C LEU A 34 0.98 14.10 -3.09
N TYR A 35 1.66 15.21 -3.36
CA TYR A 35 1.06 16.54 -3.44
C TYR A 35 0.17 16.71 -4.69
N GLU A 36 0.60 16.22 -5.84
CA GLU A 36 -0.18 16.28 -7.09
C GLU A 36 -1.39 15.35 -7.06
N GLU A 37 -1.29 14.18 -6.41
CA GLU A 37 -2.45 13.33 -6.13
C GLU A 37 -3.45 14.01 -5.21
N LEU A 38 -2.97 14.81 -4.24
CA LEU A 38 -3.83 15.60 -3.36
C LEU A 38 -4.58 16.69 -4.12
N THR A 39 -4.01 17.23 -5.20
CA THR A 39 -4.52 18.42 -5.87
C THR A 39 -5.10 18.19 -7.26
N ASN A 40 -4.82 17.07 -7.92
CA ASN A 40 -5.03 16.90 -9.37
C ASN A 40 -5.86 15.65 -9.74
N VAL A 41 -7.12 15.62 -9.40
CA VAL A 41 -8.10 14.68 -9.98
C VAL A 41 -8.99 15.41 -10.98
N GLN A 42 -9.71 14.69 -11.86
CA GLN A 42 -10.69 15.31 -12.77
C GLN A 42 -11.54 16.33 -12.02
N LYS A 43 -11.15 17.58 -12.10
CA LYS A 43 -11.78 18.66 -11.36
C LYS A 43 -12.96 19.18 -12.16
N LYS A 44 -14.12 19.28 -11.54
CA LYS A 44 -15.20 20.13 -12.05
C LYS A 44 -14.99 21.58 -11.63
N THR A 45 -14.42 21.78 -10.44
CA THR A 45 -14.06 23.12 -9.94
C THR A 45 -12.70 23.08 -9.24
N ASP A 46 -12.02 24.21 -9.09
CA ASP A 46 -10.77 24.27 -8.34
C ASP A 46 -11.00 24.16 -6.83
N LYS A 47 -12.13 24.68 -6.35
CA LYS A 47 -12.38 24.88 -4.91
C LYS A 47 -12.98 23.68 -4.21
N PHE A 48 -13.89 22.93 -4.87
CA PHE A 48 -14.60 21.83 -4.28
C PHE A 48 -14.89 20.74 -5.32
N ASN A 49 -14.51 19.52 -5.00
CA ASN A 49 -14.84 18.34 -5.79
C ASN A 49 -15.26 17.21 -4.83
N LEU A 50 -16.37 16.60 -5.11
CA LEU A 50 -16.93 15.48 -4.35
C LEU A 50 -16.99 14.24 -5.22
N TYR A 51 -16.43 13.14 -4.74
CA TYR A 51 -16.38 11.85 -5.45
C TYR A 51 -17.01 10.75 -4.61
N LEU A 52 -17.68 9.84 -5.28
CA LEU A 52 -18.05 8.54 -4.73
C LEU A 52 -17.20 7.47 -5.43
N ASN A 53 -16.27 6.87 -4.70
CA ASN A 53 -15.39 5.82 -5.18
C ASN A 53 -16.03 4.46 -4.90
N MET A 54 -16.23 3.65 -5.93
CA MET A 54 -16.95 2.38 -5.86
C MET A 54 -16.17 1.27 -6.56
N GLN A 55 -16.12 0.10 -5.92
CA GLN A 55 -15.72 -1.16 -6.54
C GLN A 55 -16.69 -2.24 -6.06
N GLY A 56 -17.52 -2.74 -6.98
CA GLY A 56 -18.47 -3.80 -6.73
C GLY A 56 -18.21 -5.02 -7.61
N SER A 57 -18.43 -6.22 -7.10
CA SER A 57 -18.21 -7.47 -7.83
C SER A 57 -19.13 -8.59 -7.38
N PHE A 58 -19.37 -9.54 -8.28
CA PHE A 58 -19.71 -10.90 -7.94
C PHE A 58 -18.43 -11.72 -7.88
N ASP A 59 -18.20 -12.39 -6.77
CA ASP A 59 -17.00 -13.20 -6.52
C ASP A 59 -17.41 -14.66 -6.38
N ALA A 60 -16.78 -15.54 -7.17
CA ALA A 60 -16.79 -16.98 -6.97
C ALA A 60 -15.45 -17.38 -6.33
N ASN A 61 -15.50 -17.87 -5.10
CA ASN A 61 -14.35 -18.25 -4.29
C ASN A 61 -14.16 -19.77 -4.32
N PHE A 62 -12.90 -20.20 -4.32
CA PHE A 62 -12.51 -21.61 -4.36
C PHE A 62 -11.38 -21.87 -3.37
N ARG A 63 -11.55 -22.91 -2.55
CA ARG A 63 -10.53 -23.52 -1.71
C ARG A 63 -10.85 -25.01 -1.67
N ASP A 64 -9.99 -25.85 -2.25
CA ASP A 64 -10.24 -27.30 -2.40
C ASP A 64 -11.55 -27.65 -3.16
N GLY A 65 -12.09 -26.74 -3.94
CA GLY A 65 -13.37 -26.80 -4.65
C GLY A 65 -14.08 -25.47 -4.66
N PHE A 66 -15.32 -25.41 -5.14
CA PHE A 66 -16.16 -24.21 -5.04
C PHE A 66 -16.59 -24.03 -3.59
N ASP A 67 -16.33 -22.85 -3.05
CA ASP A 67 -16.61 -22.49 -1.66
C ASP A 67 -17.89 -21.61 -1.55
N GLU A 68 -17.86 -20.44 -2.19
CA GLU A 68 -19.03 -19.54 -2.20
C GLU A 68 -19.09 -18.66 -3.44
N GLY A 69 -20.33 -18.21 -3.78
CA GLY A 69 -20.58 -17.15 -4.76
C GLY A 69 -21.33 -15.99 -4.09
N VAL A 70 -20.76 -14.77 -4.14
CA VAL A 70 -21.32 -13.65 -3.35
C VAL A 70 -21.12 -12.30 -4.04
N PHE A 71 -22.15 -11.40 -3.95
CA PHE A 71 -22.00 -10.00 -4.33
C PHE A 71 -21.32 -9.21 -3.21
N LYS A 72 -20.27 -8.44 -3.54
CA LYS A 72 -19.52 -7.62 -2.57
C LYS A 72 -19.35 -6.19 -3.09
N MET A 73 -19.57 -5.20 -2.21
CA MET A 73 -19.03 -3.86 -2.38
C MET A 73 -17.66 -3.82 -1.69
N ARG A 74 -16.59 -4.05 -2.47
CA ARG A 74 -15.21 -4.12 -1.95
C ARG A 74 -14.72 -2.77 -1.48
N GLN A 75 -15.06 -1.73 -2.23
CA GLN A 75 -14.70 -0.35 -1.90
C GLN A 75 -15.93 0.53 -2.07
N LEU A 76 -16.20 1.32 -1.05
CA LEU A 76 -17.21 2.37 -1.07
C LEU A 76 -16.68 3.53 -0.23
N ARG A 77 -16.30 4.64 -0.90
CA ARG A 77 -15.67 5.78 -0.23
C ARG A 77 -16.23 7.09 -0.75
N ILE A 78 -16.47 8.01 0.14
CA ILE A 78 -16.71 9.41 -0.18
C ILE A 78 -15.40 10.18 -0.06
N GLU A 79 -15.13 11.06 -1.01
CA GLU A 79 -13.92 11.89 -1.02
C GLU A 79 -14.26 13.31 -1.43
N ALA A 80 -13.92 14.27 -0.56
CA ALA A 80 -14.03 15.70 -0.82
C ALA A 80 -12.61 16.31 -0.84
N LYS A 81 -12.29 17.06 -1.89
CA LYS A 81 -10.99 17.73 -2.02
C LYS A 81 -11.06 18.96 -2.91
N GLY A 82 -10.14 19.90 -2.68
CA GLY A 82 -10.05 21.11 -3.49
C GLY A 82 -8.96 22.07 -3.00
N ASN A 83 -8.76 23.13 -3.79
CA ASN A 83 -7.88 24.24 -3.46
C ASN A 83 -8.73 25.46 -3.09
N LEU A 84 -8.65 25.91 -1.86
CA LEU A 84 -9.35 27.13 -1.43
C LEU A 84 -8.77 28.36 -2.10
N ASN A 85 -7.46 28.35 -2.34
CA ASN A 85 -6.70 29.36 -3.06
C ASN A 85 -5.39 28.74 -3.61
N SER A 86 -4.46 29.58 -4.11
CA SER A 86 -3.21 29.10 -4.71
C SER A 86 -2.23 28.40 -3.77
N TRP A 87 -2.39 28.58 -2.46
CA TRP A 87 -1.48 28.06 -1.45
C TRP A 87 -2.14 27.11 -0.42
N LEU A 88 -3.47 27.06 -0.35
CA LEU A 88 -4.21 26.27 0.64
C LEU A 88 -5.13 25.26 -0.04
N SER A 89 -4.94 23.99 0.26
CA SER A 89 -5.77 22.86 -0.18
C SER A 89 -6.30 22.07 1.00
N TYR A 90 -7.27 21.21 0.74
CA TYR A 90 -7.81 20.30 1.74
C TYR A 90 -8.16 18.95 1.11
N ARG A 91 -8.18 17.91 1.93
CA ARG A 91 -8.64 16.57 1.55
C ARG A 91 -9.34 15.89 2.71
N TYR A 92 -10.50 15.32 2.42
CA TYR A 92 -11.22 14.41 3.28
C TYR A 92 -11.59 13.16 2.47
N ARG A 93 -11.35 11.95 3.03
CA ARG A 93 -11.80 10.69 2.43
C ARG A 93 -12.19 9.71 3.52
N GLN A 94 -13.38 9.11 3.37
CA GLN A 94 -13.93 8.16 4.32
C GLN A 94 -14.45 6.92 3.62
N ARG A 95 -14.21 5.76 4.21
CA ARG A 95 -14.78 4.47 3.83
C ARG A 95 -16.18 4.34 4.45
N LEU A 96 -17.20 4.18 3.60
CA LEU A 96 -18.58 4.06 4.05
C LEU A 96 -18.94 2.62 4.45
N ASN A 97 -18.14 1.65 4.05
CA ASN A 97 -18.28 0.22 4.36
C ASN A 97 -17.40 -0.24 5.55
N ARG A 98 -16.99 0.67 6.42
CA ARG A 98 -16.27 0.38 7.68
C ARG A 98 -16.91 1.09 8.86
N SER A 99 -16.73 0.51 10.06
CA SER A 99 -17.22 1.13 11.30
C SER A 99 -16.62 2.52 11.52
N ASN A 100 -17.45 3.41 12.03
CA ASN A 100 -17.10 4.78 12.43
C ASN A 100 -16.75 4.90 13.93
N GLU A 101 -16.56 3.79 14.62
CA GLU A 101 -16.14 3.81 16.01
C GLU A 101 -14.71 4.33 16.12
N GLY A 102 -14.56 5.46 16.81
CA GLY A 102 -13.27 6.16 17.02
C GLY A 102 -12.70 6.01 18.42
N GLY A 103 -13.42 5.34 19.33
CA GLY A 103 -12.99 5.16 20.71
C GLY A 103 -11.69 4.37 20.83
N GLY A 104 -10.72 4.90 21.59
CA GLY A 104 -9.43 4.23 21.84
C GLY A 104 -8.39 4.39 20.74
N MET A 105 -8.62 5.23 19.73
CA MET A 105 -7.61 5.63 18.75
C MET A 105 -6.70 6.72 19.31
N ILE A 106 -5.39 6.66 18.99
CA ILE A 106 -4.40 7.66 19.45
C ILE A 106 -4.73 9.07 18.95
N ASP A 107 -5.25 9.17 17.72
CA ASP A 107 -5.58 10.43 17.06
C ASP A 107 -7.06 10.84 17.23
N ASN A 108 -7.86 10.07 17.97
CA ASN A 108 -9.30 10.24 18.15
C ASN A 108 -10.11 10.22 16.84
N ILE A 109 -9.53 9.70 15.75
CA ILE A 109 -10.17 9.63 14.44
C ILE A 109 -10.50 8.17 14.08
N PRO A 110 -11.73 7.84 13.65
CA PRO A 110 -12.11 6.52 13.24
C PRO A 110 -11.20 5.95 12.12
N THR A 111 -10.99 4.63 12.13
CA THR A 111 -10.20 3.95 11.09
C THR A 111 -10.88 3.96 9.71
N SER A 112 -12.19 4.28 9.65
CA SER A 112 -12.91 4.53 8.39
C SER A 112 -12.42 5.77 7.65
N ILE A 113 -11.85 6.76 8.35
CA ILE A 113 -11.32 7.99 7.74
C ILE A 113 -9.87 7.74 7.29
N ASP A 114 -9.67 7.82 5.98
CA ASP A 114 -8.35 7.69 5.33
C ASP A 114 -7.60 9.03 5.31
N TYR A 115 -8.30 10.12 4.96
CA TYR A 115 -7.73 11.46 4.89
C TYR A 115 -8.63 12.47 5.63
N ALA A 116 -8.00 13.30 6.42
CA ALA A 116 -8.63 14.48 7.03
C ALA A 116 -7.53 15.50 7.32
N GLY A 117 -7.30 16.46 6.42
CA GLY A 117 -6.19 17.39 6.58
C GLY A 117 -6.16 18.50 5.55
N ILE A 118 -5.18 19.37 5.74
CA ILE A 118 -4.92 20.55 4.94
C ILE A 118 -3.52 20.49 4.31
N GLY A 119 -3.43 20.94 3.08
CA GLY A 119 -2.17 21.12 2.35
C GLY A 119 -1.84 22.60 2.22
N VAL A 120 -0.58 22.94 2.44
CA VAL A 120 -0.05 24.30 2.34
C VAL A 120 1.11 24.30 1.35
N LYS A 121 1.00 25.08 0.29
CA LYS A 121 2.09 25.34 -0.66
C LYS A 121 2.75 26.67 -0.27
N LEU A 122 3.96 26.63 0.28
CA LEU A 122 4.70 27.87 0.61
C LEU A 122 5.24 28.55 -0.66
N ASN A 123 5.78 27.76 -1.57
CA ASN A 123 6.33 28.19 -2.85
C ASN A 123 6.39 26.96 -3.80
N ASP A 124 7.06 27.08 -4.94
CA ASP A 124 7.16 25.97 -5.90
C ASP A 124 8.07 24.82 -5.40
N GLN A 125 8.93 25.07 -4.44
CA GLN A 125 9.83 24.07 -3.87
C GLN A 125 9.24 23.39 -2.62
N PHE A 126 8.57 24.12 -1.72
CA PHE A 126 8.14 23.62 -0.42
C PHE A 126 6.62 23.52 -0.32
N SER A 127 6.17 22.35 0.12
CA SER A 127 4.77 22.08 0.46
C SER A 127 4.67 21.30 1.77
N PHE A 128 3.52 21.40 2.43
CA PHE A 128 3.21 20.70 3.67
C PHE A 128 1.82 20.10 3.58
N PHE A 129 1.63 18.97 4.25
CA PHE A 129 0.31 18.43 4.51
C PHE A 129 0.22 18.03 5.98
N ALA A 130 -0.76 18.55 6.69
CA ALA A 130 -1.00 18.27 8.10
C ALA A 130 -2.37 17.62 8.30
N GLY A 131 -2.42 16.57 9.12
CA GLY A 131 -3.64 15.81 9.42
C GLY A 131 -3.49 14.32 9.15
N LYS A 132 -4.62 13.61 9.10
CA LYS A 132 -4.64 12.17 8.75
C LYS A 132 -4.40 11.98 7.26
N GLN A 133 -3.45 11.13 6.93
CA GLN A 133 -2.98 10.91 5.57
C GLN A 133 -2.33 9.54 5.42
N CYS A 134 -2.16 9.10 4.19
CA CYS A 134 -1.40 7.90 3.87
C CYS A 134 0.08 8.10 4.24
N THR A 135 0.70 7.10 4.86
CA THR A 135 2.14 7.08 5.06
C THR A 135 2.84 6.91 3.71
N ALA A 136 3.90 7.67 3.44
CA ALA A 136 4.62 7.63 2.17
C ALA A 136 5.59 6.43 2.11
N TYR A 137 5.07 5.22 2.31
CA TYR A 137 5.88 4.00 2.34
C TYR A 137 6.55 3.65 1.02
N GLY A 138 6.13 4.26 -0.09
CA GLY A 138 6.70 4.01 -1.42
C GLY A 138 6.22 2.70 -2.06
N GLY A 139 6.66 2.50 -3.29
CA GLY A 139 6.13 1.44 -4.16
C GLY A 139 4.90 1.91 -4.94
N PHE A 140 4.72 1.37 -6.14
CA PHE A 140 3.58 1.72 -7.00
C PHE A 140 2.30 1.04 -6.57
N GLU A 141 2.36 -0.22 -6.11
CA GLU A 141 1.17 -0.89 -5.57
C GLU A 141 0.54 -0.11 -4.42
N PHE A 142 1.39 0.48 -3.56
CA PHE A 142 0.96 1.25 -2.41
C PHE A 142 0.31 2.59 -2.79
N ASP A 143 0.83 3.24 -3.85
CA ASP A 143 0.38 4.55 -4.30
C ASP A 143 -0.88 4.50 -5.17
N LEU A 144 -1.27 3.33 -5.70
CA LEU A 144 -2.49 3.20 -6.49
C LEU A 144 -3.75 3.57 -5.69
N ASN A 145 -4.76 4.10 -6.39
CA ASN A 145 -6.06 4.29 -5.77
C ASN A 145 -6.61 2.93 -5.32
N PRO A 146 -6.99 2.77 -4.05
CA PRO A 146 -7.50 1.49 -3.56
C PRO A 146 -8.68 0.89 -4.33
N ILE A 147 -9.45 1.70 -5.07
CA ILE A 147 -10.52 1.16 -5.93
C ILE A 147 -9.98 0.39 -7.13
N ASP A 148 -8.74 0.64 -7.57
CA ASP A 148 -8.09 0.01 -8.73
C ASP A 148 -7.31 -1.26 -8.33
N ILE A 149 -7.40 -1.66 -7.06
CA ILE A 149 -6.71 -2.83 -6.52
C ILE A 149 -7.66 -4.01 -6.43
N TYR A 150 -7.38 -5.07 -7.16
CA TYR A 150 -8.13 -6.35 -7.11
C TYR A 150 -7.68 -7.24 -5.94
N GLN A 151 -6.39 -7.18 -5.61
CA GLN A 151 -5.77 -7.83 -4.45
C GLN A 151 -4.42 -7.18 -4.14
N TYR A 152 -4.21 -6.82 -2.89
CA TYR A 152 -2.91 -6.37 -2.38
C TYR A 152 -1.95 -7.54 -2.14
N SER A 153 -0.65 -7.25 -2.12
CA SER A 153 0.36 -8.11 -1.48
C SER A 153 0.08 -8.27 0.01
N ASP A 154 0.54 -9.36 0.63
CA ASP A 154 0.36 -9.61 2.07
C ASP A 154 0.98 -8.48 2.89
N MET A 155 2.12 -7.96 2.46
CA MET A 155 2.80 -6.86 3.15
C MET A 155 1.90 -5.62 3.22
N ILE A 156 1.31 -5.19 2.12
CA ILE A 156 0.46 -3.99 2.08
C ILE A 156 -0.91 -4.25 2.72
N GLU A 157 -1.49 -5.43 2.53
CA GLU A 157 -2.78 -5.81 3.13
C GLU A 157 -2.74 -5.70 4.66
N ASN A 158 -1.64 -6.13 5.27
CA ASN A 158 -1.45 -6.13 6.73
C ASN A 158 -0.82 -4.84 7.27
N MET A 159 -0.48 -3.88 6.41
CA MET A 159 0.16 -2.62 6.81
C MET A 159 -0.87 -1.59 7.26
N SER A 160 -0.63 -0.96 8.41
CA SER A 160 -1.39 0.23 8.84
C SER A 160 -0.84 1.46 8.13
N ASN A 161 -1.65 2.09 7.28
CA ASN A 161 -1.15 3.06 6.33
C ASN A 161 -1.79 4.46 6.37
N PHE A 162 -2.81 4.70 7.20
CA PHE A 162 -3.43 6.02 7.35
C PHE A 162 -3.25 6.53 8.78
N MET A 163 -2.32 7.45 8.95
CA MET A 163 -1.87 7.98 10.25
C MET A 163 -1.99 9.49 10.28
N THR A 164 -2.14 10.05 11.46
CA THR A 164 -2.13 11.51 11.67
C THR A 164 -0.70 12.00 11.86
N GLY A 165 -0.35 13.09 11.17
CA GLY A 165 0.97 13.69 11.25
C GLY A 165 1.20 14.80 10.23
N LEU A 166 2.47 15.02 9.92
CA LEU A 166 2.96 16.06 9.02
C LEU A 166 3.77 15.44 7.88
N ASN A 167 3.52 15.86 6.66
CA ASN A 167 4.36 15.63 5.49
C ASN A 167 4.99 16.95 5.04
N ILE A 168 6.27 16.93 4.75
CA ILE A 168 7.06 18.04 4.21
C ILE A 168 7.55 17.59 2.83
N GLY A 169 7.04 18.22 1.78
CA GLY A 169 7.46 17.97 0.40
C GLY A 169 8.47 19.02 -0.04
N TYR A 170 9.56 18.57 -0.64
CA TYR A 170 10.59 19.42 -1.25
C TYR A 170 10.81 19.01 -2.70
N ASN A 171 10.44 19.87 -3.63
CA ASN A 171 10.69 19.69 -5.05
C ASN A 171 12.12 20.14 -5.37
N ILE A 172 13.04 19.20 -5.57
CA ILE A 172 14.43 19.47 -6.01
C ILE A 172 14.38 20.07 -7.42
N THR A 173 13.55 19.48 -8.27
CA THR A 173 13.19 19.93 -9.60
C THR A 173 11.68 19.72 -9.82
N PRO A 174 11.08 20.21 -10.90
CA PRO A 174 9.66 19.93 -11.22
C PRO A 174 9.31 18.42 -11.33
N THR A 175 10.33 17.57 -11.54
CA THR A 175 10.15 16.12 -11.74
C THR A 175 10.79 15.26 -10.65
N GLN A 176 11.39 15.87 -9.61
CA GLN A 176 12.08 15.18 -8.53
C GLN A 176 11.62 15.74 -7.19
N GLN A 177 10.99 14.93 -6.36
CA GLN A 177 10.46 15.34 -5.06
C GLN A 177 11.00 14.46 -3.94
N LEU A 178 11.43 15.07 -2.86
CA LEU A 178 11.66 14.42 -1.57
C LEU A 178 10.49 14.73 -0.63
N ASN A 179 10.06 13.75 0.14
CA ASN A 179 9.09 13.92 1.21
C ASN A 179 9.70 13.42 2.52
N LEU A 180 9.67 14.26 3.54
CA LEU A 180 9.91 13.87 4.93
C LEU A 180 8.57 13.84 5.63
N GLN A 181 8.18 12.65 6.11
CA GLN A 181 6.90 12.49 6.80
C GLN A 181 7.15 12.05 8.24
N ILE A 182 6.44 12.69 9.16
CA ILE A 182 6.46 12.40 10.59
C ILE A 182 5.01 12.20 11.04
N GLN A 183 4.68 10.98 11.46
CA GLN A 183 3.30 10.61 11.82
C GLN A 183 3.28 9.75 13.07
N ASN A 184 2.10 9.56 13.66
CA ASN A 184 1.89 8.49 14.63
C ASN A 184 2.26 7.14 13.97
N SER A 185 2.93 6.28 14.71
CA SER A 185 3.32 4.96 14.18
C SER A 185 2.17 3.95 14.18
N ARG A 186 1.11 4.18 14.94
CA ARG A 186 -0.07 3.32 15.05
C ARG A 186 -1.35 4.14 15.27
N ASN A 187 -2.50 3.55 15.00
CA ASN A 187 -3.82 4.15 15.28
C ASN A 187 -4.40 3.68 16.62
N SER A 188 -4.18 2.42 17.01
CA SER A 188 -4.69 1.83 18.25
C SER A 188 -3.71 1.99 19.41
N SER A 189 -4.14 1.62 20.62
CA SER A 189 -3.26 1.50 21.78
C SER A 189 -2.10 0.54 21.51
N PHE A 190 -1.04 0.66 22.31
CA PHE A 190 0.11 -0.24 22.23
C PHE A 190 -0.31 -1.70 22.45
N ASP A 191 -1.08 -1.95 23.52
CA ASP A 191 -1.50 -3.28 23.91
C ASP A 191 -2.33 -3.96 22.81
N LYS A 192 -3.29 -3.24 22.23
CA LYS A 192 -4.10 -3.75 21.11
C LYS A 192 -3.27 -3.99 19.85
N THR A 193 -2.28 -3.14 19.58
CA THR A 193 -1.45 -3.26 18.35
C THR A 193 -0.52 -4.46 18.43
N TYR A 194 0.01 -4.76 19.62
CA TYR A 194 1.04 -5.80 19.82
C TYR A 194 0.55 -7.00 20.62
N GLY A 195 -0.78 -7.15 20.77
CA GLY A 195 -1.36 -8.32 21.40
C GLY A 195 -0.92 -8.53 22.84
N ILE A 196 -0.76 -7.41 23.60
CA ILE A 196 -0.32 -7.50 25.01
C ILE A 196 -1.44 -8.11 25.84
N THR A 197 -1.15 -9.24 26.44
CA THR A 197 -2.06 -9.98 27.32
C THR A 197 -1.31 -10.48 28.56
N GLU A 198 -2.04 -10.73 29.64
CA GLU A 198 -1.48 -11.41 30.82
C GLU A 198 -1.15 -12.87 30.48
N ASP A 199 -0.06 -13.37 31.07
CA ASP A 199 0.29 -14.77 31.00
C ASP A 199 -0.63 -15.62 31.94
N SER A 200 -0.37 -16.93 32.01
CA SER A 200 -1.14 -17.85 32.85
C SER A 200 -1.05 -17.56 34.38
N GLU A 201 -0.10 -16.73 34.80
CA GLU A 201 0.11 -16.30 36.19
C GLU A 201 -0.47 -14.89 36.43
N GLY A 202 -1.15 -14.27 35.43
CA GLY A 202 -1.71 -12.92 35.52
C GLY A 202 -0.67 -11.83 35.43
N LYS A 203 0.52 -12.10 34.88
CA LYS A 203 1.61 -11.16 34.77
C LYS A 203 1.70 -10.63 33.34
N LEU A 204 1.75 -9.31 33.19
CA LEU A 204 2.01 -8.65 31.90
C LEU A 204 3.49 -8.76 31.49
N PRO A 205 3.79 -8.90 30.19
CA PRO A 205 5.16 -8.89 29.70
C PRO A 205 5.87 -7.56 30.03
N ASP A 206 7.18 -7.61 30.32
CA ASP A 206 7.99 -6.39 30.52
C ASP A 206 8.30 -5.69 29.18
N LEU A 207 7.24 -5.31 28.48
CA LEU A 207 7.28 -4.62 27.21
C LEU A 207 6.56 -3.28 27.33
N LYS A 208 7.32 -2.19 27.20
CA LYS A 208 6.78 -0.82 27.36
C LYS A 208 6.74 -0.08 26.05
N SER A 209 5.62 0.60 25.81
CA SER A 209 5.48 1.52 24.68
C SER A 209 6.60 2.56 24.67
N GLY A 210 7.07 2.90 23.47
CA GLY A 210 7.92 4.06 23.28
C GLY A 210 7.22 5.35 23.73
N LYS A 211 7.98 6.30 24.30
CA LYS A 211 7.41 7.58 24.75
C LYS A 211 6.89 8.44 23.60
N MET A 212 7.47 8.30 22.41
CA MET A 212 7.06 8.98 21.18
C MET A 212 6.88 7.92 20.08
N PRO A 213 5.68 7.31 19.98
CA PRO A 213 5.40 6.29 18.97
C PRO A 213 5.17 6.95 17.61
N LEU A 214 6.26 7.37 16.98
CA LEU A 214 6.25 8.03 15.67
C LEU A 214 6.91 7.16 14.61
N VAL A 215 6.46 7.35 13.38
CA VAL A 215 7.12 6.89 12.17
C VAL A 215 7.75 8.09 11.46
N TYR A 216 8.99 7.93 11.07
CA TYR A 216 9.73 8.86 10.23
C TYR A 216 9.95 8.18 8.89
N THR A 217 9.49 8.81 7.82
CA THR A 217 9.62 8.29 6.46
C THR A 217 10.31 9.32 5.59
N LEU A 218 11.37 8.92 4.92
CA LEU A 218 11.95 9.66 3.80
C LEU A 218 11.53 8.95 2.52
N ASN A 219 10.92 9.70 1.60
CA ASN A 219 10.44 9.19 0.34
C ASN A 219 10.98 10.04 -0.80
N TRP A 220 11.43 9.41 -1.89
CA TRP A 220 11.84 10.05 -3.12
C TRP A 220 10.94 9.61 -4.27
N ASN A 221 10.32 10.57 -4.91
CA ASN A 221 9.50 10.41 -6.11
C ASN A 221 10.20 11.05 -7.30
N GLY A 222 10.61 10.24 -8.25
CA GLY A 222 11.22 10.69 -9.51
C GLY A 222 10.28 10.44 -10.70
N ASN A 223 10.29 11.37 -11.65
CA ASN A 223 9.62 11.24 -12.92
C ASN A 223 10.59 11.63 -14.04
N PHE A 224 10.96 10.68 -14.89
CA PHE A 224 11.90 10.84 -15.98
C PHE A 224 11.12 10.79 -17.30
N ASN A 225 10.80 11.98 -17.84
CA ASN A 225 10.07 12.18 -19.09
C ASN A 225 8.70 11.47 -19.15
N GLU A 226 8.04 11.28 -18.00
CA GLU A 226 6.79 10.54 -17.85
C GLU A 226 6.86 9.05 -18.29
N VAL A 227 8.02 8.58 -18.72
CA VAL A 227 8.26 7.22 -19.19
C VAL A 227 8.76 6.32 -18.07
N PHE A 228 9.71 6.81 -17.27
CA PHE A 228 10.23 6.06 -16.13
C PHE A 228 9.99 6.83 -14.84
N LYS A 229 9.43 6.14 -13.83
CA LYS A 229 9.11 6.76 -12.55
C LYS A 229 9.65 5.91 -11.39
N THR A 230 9.96 6.58 -10.29
CA THR A 230 10.43 5.94 -9.05
C THR A 230 9.54 6.33 -7.87
N ARG A 231 9.42 5.41 -6.91
CA ARG A 231 8.76 5.57 -5.60
C ARG A 231 9.60 4.84 -4.56
N TRP A 232 10.65 5.48 -4.08
CA TRP A 232 11.57 4.88 -3.12
C TRP A 232 11.39 5.47 -1.75
N SER A 233 11.49 4.64 -0.72
CA SER A 233 11.35 5.10 0.65
C SER A 233 12.19 4.31 1.63
N ALA A 234 12.46 4.96 2.76
CA ALA A 234 12.99 4.35 3.96
C ALA A 234 12.22 4.90 5.16
N SER A 235 11.77 4.00 6.05
CA SER A 235 11.01 4.37 7.25
C SER A 235 11.61 3.72 8.49
N VAL A 236 11.51 4.44 9.61
CA VAL A 236 11.82 3.92 10.94
C VAL A 236 10.69 4.26 11.90
N MET A 237 10.28 3.27 12.70
CA MET A 237 9.28 3.42 13.74
C MET A 237 9.88 3.01 15.09
N SER A 238 9.69 3.85 16.10
CA SER A 238 10.05 3.55 17.48
C SER A 238 8.81 3.09 18.24
N GLU A 239 8.53 1.79 18.24
CA GLU A 239 7.28 1.22 18.74
C GLU A 239 7.31 0.91 20.23
N ALA A 240 8.34 0.19 20.66
CA ALA A 240 8.56 -0.15 22.05
C ALA A 240 10.01 0.16 22.44
N LYS A 241 10.27 0.27 23.74
CA LYS A 241 11.63 0.52 24.23
C LYS A 241 12.58 -0.59 23.75
N GLY A 242 13.57 -0.20 22.93
CA GLY A 242 14.56 -1.12 22.36
C GLY A 242 14.04 -1.98 21.18
N LYS A 243 12.85 -1.71 20.68
CA LYS A 243 12.24 -2.42 19.54
C LYS A 243 11.86 -1.41 18.47
N ASN A 244 12.60 -1.40 17.37
CA ASN A 244 12.30 -0.55 16.22
C ASN A 244 11.79 -1.42 15.07
N LEU A 245 11.02 -0.79 14.19
CA LEU A 245 10.65 -1.32 12.89
C LEU A 245 11.33 -0.49 11.82
N TYR A 246 11.89 -1.16 10.82
CA TYR A 246 12.47 -0.56 9.63
C TYR A 246 11.71 -1.06 8.41
N TYR A 247 11.38 -0.16 7.50
CA TYR A 247 10.73 -0.49 6.24
C TYR A 247 11.43 0.21 5.09
N TYR A 248 11.61 -0.51 3.99
CA TYR A 248 12.24 -0.02 2.77
C TYR A 248 11.40 -0.42 1.57
N ALA A 249 11.22 0.50 0.63
CA ALA A 249 10.59 0.21 -0.65
C ALA A 249 11.40 0.82 -1.80
N VAL A 250 11.48 0.06 -2.89
CA VAL A 250 12.07 0.49 -4.16
C VAL A 250 11.09 0.15 -5.26
N GLY A 251 10.25 1.13 -5.63
CA GLY A 251 9.28 1.00 -6.71
C GLY A 251 9.77 1.67 -7.98
N ASN A 252 9.65 0.98 -9.11
CA ASN A 252 9.98 1.49 -10.42
C ASN A 252 8.87 1.20 -11.40
N GLU A 253 8.49 2.19 -12.21
CA GLU A 253 7.46 2.08 -13.23
C GLU A 253 8.00 2.46 -14.60
N LEU A 254 7.66 1.66 -15.60
CA LEU A 254 7.82 1.97 -17.02
C LEU A 254 6.44 2.24 -17.60
N ASN A 255 6.25 3.42 -18.18
CA ASN A 255 5.00 3.88 -18.74
C ASN A 255 5.19 4.24 -20.23
N LEU A 256 4.64 3.41 -21.12
CA LEU A 256 4.66 3.57 -22.56
C LEU A 256 3.22 3.72 -23.07
N ASP A 257 3.06 4.11 -24.32
CA ASP A 257 1.77 4.44 -24.94
C ASP A 257 0.62 3.41 -24.69
N LYS A 258 0.94 2.12 -24.81
CA LYS A 258 -0.03 1.01 -24.61
C LYS A 258 0.37 0.04 -23.51
N PHE A 259 1.53 0.23 -22.93
CA PHE A 259 2.13 -0.69 -21.98
C PHE A 259 2.58 0.07 -20.74
N ASN A 260 2.11 -0.40 -19.59
CA ASN A 260 2.55 0.08 -18.30
C ASN A 260 2.99 -1.12 -17.45
N MET A 261 4.12 -1.00 -16.80
CA MET A 261 4.64 -2.03 -15.90
C MET A 261 5.27 -1.37 -14.69
N PHE A 262 4.96 -1.89 -13.51
CA PHE A 262 5.76 -1.57 -12.33
C PHE A 262 6.36 -2.81 -11.67
N VAL A 263 7.45 -2.59 -10.96
CA VAL A 263 8.08 -3.56 -10.07
C VAL A 263 8.38 -2.88 -8.75
N ASP A 264 7.83 -3.43 -7.66
CA ASP A 264 8.08 -3.01 -6.29
C ASP A 264 8.88 -4.09 -5.56
N PHE A 265 9.93 -3.67 -4.90
CA PHE A 265 10.67 -4.45 -3.91
C PHE A 265 10.46 -3.80 -2.55
N MET A 266 9.93 -4.54 -1.59
CA MET A 266 9.61 -4.07 -0.26
C MET A 266 10.21 -5.01 0.78
N TYR A 267 10.79 -4.44 1.84
CA TYR A 267 11.36 -5.19 2.95
C TYR A 267 11.04 -4.51 4.27
N SER A 268 10.60 -5.28 5.26
CA SER A 268 10.51 -4.81 6.64
C SER A 268 11.27 -5.70 7.61
N GLN A 269 11.82 -5.07 8.64
CA GLN A 269 12.38 -5.75 9.80
C GLN A 269 11.72 -5.16 11.06
N GLU A 270 11.02 -6.00 11.79
CA GLU A 270 10.15 -5.60 12.88
C GLU A 270 10.68 -6.16 14.20
N GLY A 271 11.11 -5.28 15.09
CA GLY A 271 11.60 -5.69 16.43
C GLY A 271 10.53 -6.39 17.25
N ILE A 272 9.26 -6.04 17.03
CA ILE A 272 8.05 -6.73 17.46
C ILE A 272 7.11 -6.79 16.25
N ASP A 273 6.54 -7.96 16.00
CA ASP A 273 5.72 -8.22 14.82
C ASP A 273 4.47 -7.33 14.80
N ARG A 274 4.44 -6.41 13.85
CA ARG A 274 3.32 -5.50 13.60
C ARG A 274 2.44 -5.99 12.45
N ASN A 275 3.04 -6.62 11.45
CA ASN A 275 2.33 -7.21 10.33
C ASN A 275 1.39 -8.34 10.80
N GLY A 276 1.78 -9.07 11.85
CA GLY A 276 0.98 -10.10 12.48
C GLY A 276 1.09 -11.48 11.82
N THR A 277 1.71 -11.59 10.65
CA THR A 277 1.81 -12.88 9.94
C THR A 277 2.67 -13.89 10.70
N ILE A 278 3.84 -13.49 11.20
CA ILE A 278 4.69 -14.38 11.99
C ILE A 278 3.98 -14.74 13.29
N THR A 279 3.39 -13.78 13.99
CA THR A 279 2.63 -14.06 15.22
C THR A 279 1.47 -15.04 14.97
N GLY A 280 0.77 -14.90 13.84
CA GLY A 280 -0.28 -15.84 13.43
C GLY A 280 0.22 -17.27 13.18
N ILE A 281 1.50 -17.44 12.83
CA ILE A 281 2.12 -18.76 12.60
C ILE A 281 2.64 -19.37 13.91
N VAL A 282 3.35 -18.57 14.73
CA VAL A 282 4.06 -19.08 15.91
C VAL A 282 3.26 -18.96 17.21
N GLY A 283 2.15 -18.24 17.18
CA GLY A 283 1.32 -17.93 18.34
C GLY A 283 1.82 -16.70 19.13
N ASN A 284 1.02 -16.29 20.10
CA ASN A 284 1.34 -15.21 21.05
C ASN A 284 2.09 -15.79 22.26
N ALA A 285 3.37 -16.11 22.08
CA ALA A 285 4.21 -16.64 23.14
C ALA A 285 4.66 -15.49 24.07
N GLY A 286 4.48 -15.64 25.39
CA GLY A 286 4.89 -14.65 26.38
C GLY A 286 3.98 -13.41 26.47
N GLY A 287 2.73 -13.51 26.03
CA GLY A 287 1.73 -12.44 26.16
C GLY A 287 1.94 -11.24 25.23
N HIS A 288 2.62 -11.41 24.10
CA HIS A 288 2.84 -10.37 23.10
C HIS A 288 3.07 -10.97 21.71
N ASN A 289 2.98 -10.14 20.67
CA ASN A 289 3.35 -10.54 19.32
C ASN A 289 4.81 -10.96 19.22
N ALA A 290 5.12 -11.86 18.28
CA ALA A 290 6.45 -12.41 18.07
C ALA A 290 7.52 -11.32 17.89
N PHE A 291 8.73 -11.59 18.37
CA PHE A 291 9.87 -10.69 18.16
C PHE A 291 10.62 -11.00 16.87
N ASN A 292 11.29 -9.96 16.36
CA ASN A 292 12.25 -10.05 15.25
C ASN A 292 11.65 -10.61 13.96
N ALA A 293 10.41 -10.23 13.63
CA ALA A 293 9.80 -10.58 12.36
C ALA A 293 10.49 -9.86 11.20
N GLY A 294 10.52 -10.50 10.03
CA GLY A 294 11.07 -9.95 8.80
C GLY A 294 10.24 -10.37 7.60
N TYR A 295 9.91 -9.41 6.75
CA TYR A 295 9.05 -9.60 5.59
C TYR A 295 9.73 -9.09 4.33
N LEU A 296 9.65 -9.86 3.27
CA LEU A 296 10.06 -9.48 1.92
C LEU A 296 8.86 -9.59 1.01
N SER A 297 8.64 -8.61 0.15
CA SER A 297 7.63 -8.66 -0.89
C SER A 297 8.21 -8.14 -2.20
N VAL A 298 7.97 -8.88 -3.29
CA VAL A 298 8.28 -8.46 -4.65
C VAL A 298 6.98 -8.51 -5.44
N VAL A 299 6.57 -7.38 -5.98
CA VAL A 299 5.31 -7.24 -6.71
C VAL A 299 5.60 -6.68 -8.09
N THR A 300 4.99 -7.27 -9.12
CA THR A 300 5.02 -6.72 -10.47
C THR A 300 3.62 -6.73 -11.06
N LYS A 301 3.24 -5.67 -11.77
CA LYS A 301 2.01 -5.60 -12.54
C LYS A 301 2.32 -5.09 -13.94
N LEU A 302 1.76 -5.74 -14.94
CA LEU A 302 1.80 -5.31 -16.34
C LEU A 302 0.37 -5.00 -16.78
N ASN A 303 0.21 -3.90 -17.49
CA ASN A 303 -1.02 -3.51 -18.16
C ASN A 303 -0.73 -3.36 -19.66
N TYR A 304 -1.62 -3.86 -20.50
CA TYR A 304 -1.53 -3.71 -21.95
C TYR A 304 -2.86 -3.31 -22.54
N ARG A 305 -2.90 -2.10 -23.09
CA ARG A 305 -4.07 -1.58 -23.79
C ARG A 305 -4.07 -2.03 -25.25
N PHE A 306 -4.64 -3.21 -25.49
CA PHE A 306 -4.65 -3.84 -26.81
C PHE A 306 -5.69 -3.22 -27.77
N LEU A 307 -6.77 -2.62 -27.23
CA LEU A 307 -7.76 -1.82 -27.97
C LEU A 307 -8.09 -0.54 -27.20
N PRO A 308 -8.63 0.51 -27.84
CA PRO A 308 -8.90 1.80 -27.17
C PRO A 308 -9.77 1.72 -25.92
N LYS A 309 -10.67 0.72 -25.84
CA LYS A 309 -11.58 0.50 -24.72
C LYS A 309 -11.25 -0.73 -23.87
N TRP A 310 -10.17 -1.45 -24.18
CA TRP A 310 -9.84 -2.71 -23.53
C TRP A 310 -8.40 -2.72 -23.03
N ASN A 311 -8.26 -3.07 -21.77
CA ASN A 311 -6.99 -3.30 -21.12
C ASN A 311 -6.92 -4.75 -20.64
N ALA A 312 -5.79 -5.40 -20.81
CA ALA A 312 -5.46 -6.67 -20.16
C ALA A 312 -4.35 -6.42 -19.14
N PHE A 313 -4.37 -7.13 -18.02
CA PHE A 313 -3.31 -7.04 -17.05
C PHE A 313 -2.96 -8.40 -16.46
N VAL A 314 -1.73 -8.48 -15.99
CA VAL A 314 -1.24 -9.57 -15.14
C VAL A 314 -0.47 -8.98 -13.97
N LYS A 315 -0.55 -9.62 -12.80
CA LYS A 315 0.20 -9.24 -11.60
C LYS A 315 0.77 -10.48 -10.95
N GLY A 316 2.03 -10.41 -10.53
CA GLY A 316 2.72 -11.43 -9.76
C GLY A 316 3.20 -10.88 -8.43
N MET A 317 3.15 -11.69 -7.38
CA MET A 317 3.62 -11.35 -6.04
C MET A 317 4.40 -12.53 -5.47
N TYR A 318 5.57 -12.26 -4.94
CA TYR A 318 6.39 -13.22 -4.18
C TYR A 318 6.68 -12.63 -2.81
N GLU A 319 6.37 -13.37 -1.74
CA GLU A 319 6.49 -12.83 -0.40
C GLU A 319 7.03 -13.88 0.56
N THR A 320 7.79 -13.45 1.56
CA THR A 320 8.28 -14.31 2.64
C THR A 320 7.99 -13.71 4.00
N ALA A 321 7.71 -14.57 4.97
CA ALA A 321 7.59 -14.20 6.38
C ALA A 321 8.61 -15.02 7.19
N SER A 322 9.49 -14.32 7.88
CA SER A 322 10.67 -14.90 8.54
C SER A 322 10.85 -14.35 9.95
N VAL A 323 11.53 -15.12 10.80
CA VAL A 323 12.12 -14.63 12.06
C VAL A 323 13.60 -14.35 11.80
N THR A 324 14.03 -13.11 11.99
CA THR A 324 15.39 -12.65 11.67
C THR A 324 16.41 -12.95 12.76
N LYS A 325 15.95 -13.11 14.00
CA LYS A 325 16.76 -13.47 15.17
C LYS A 325 15.89 -14.28 16.13
N ALA A 326 16.40 -15.40 16.64
CA ALA A 326 15.71 -16.24 17.61
C ALA A 326 15.37 -15.48 18.90
N ALA A 327 14.15 -15.70 19.42
CA ALA A 327 13.64 -15.14 20.66
C ALA A 327 12.47 -16.00 21.17
N ASP A 328 12.26 -16.06 22.48
CA ASP A 328 11.10 -16.71 23.14
C ASP A 328 10.86 -18.16 22.69
N GLY A 329 11.94 -18.91 22.46
CA GLY A 329 11.86 -20.29 21.98
C GLY A 329 11.58 -20.42 20.47
N ILE A 330 11.39 -19.31 19.75
CA ILE A 330 11.14 -19.27 18.30
C ILE A 330 12.47 -19.19 17.55
N GLU A 331 12.71 -20.13 16.65
CA GLU A 331 13.95 -20.22 15.89
C GLU A 331 14.02 -19.17 14.76
N LYS A 332 15.24 -18.72 14.45
CA LYS A 332 15.51 -17.93 13.24
C LYS A 332 15.27 -18.74 11.97
N GLY A 333 14.64 -18.15 10.96
CA GLY A 333 14.47 -18.72 9.63
C GLY A 333 13.20 -18.27 8.93
N ASN A 334 13.02 -18.76 7.70
CA ASN A 334 11.77 -18.57 6.97
C ASN A 334 10.69 -19.52 7.52
N TYR A 335 9.48 -19.00 7.68
CA TYR A 335 8.31 -19.74 8.15
C TYR A 335 7.27 -19.94 7.06
N ARG A 336 7.08 -18.92 6.19
CA ARG A 336 6.11 -18.96 5.09
C ARG A 336 6.68 -18.30 3.84
N THR A 337 6.45 -18.89 2.69
CA THR A 337 6.55 -18.27 1.38
C THR A 337 5.15 -18.19 0.79
N SER A 338 4.77 -17.07 0.19
CA SER A 338 3.51 -16.96 -0.52
C SER A 338 3.72 -16.44 -1.95
N TRP A 339 2.85 -16.94 -2.83
CA TRP A 339 2.77 -16.57 -4.23
C TRP A 339 1.38 -16.01 -4.49
N GLY A 340 1.33 -14.85 -5.13
CA GLY A 340 0.09 -14.30 -5.64
C GLY A 340 0.19 -14.09 -7.14
N TYR A 341 -0.88 -14.40 -7.86
CA TYR A 341 -0.95 -14.21 -9.30
C TYR A 341 -2.37 -13.80 -9.70
N LEU A 342 -2.44 -12.77 -10.52
CA LEU A 342 -3.68 -12.22 -11.02
C LEU A 342 -3.58 -12.04 -12.51
N ALA A 343 -4.70 -12.27 -13.19
CA ALA A 343 -4.86 -11.91 -14.59
C ALA A 343 -6.28 -11.37 -14.79
N GLY A 344 -6.45 -10.41 -15.68
CA GLY A 344 -7.77 -9.88 -15.95
C GLY A 344 -7.84 -9.02 -17.19
N VAL A 345 -9.09 -8.69 -17.53
CA VAL A 345 -9.44 -7.75 -18.59
C VAL A 345 -10.37 -6.69 -18.05
N GLU A 346 -10.21 -5.48 -18.55
CA GLU A 346 -11.00 -4.30 -18.20
C GLU A 346 -11.62 -3.70 -19.46
N PHE A 347 -12.88 -3.34 -19.38
CA PHE A 347 -13.64 -2.71 -20.46
C PHE A 347 -14.09 -1.31 -20.05
N TYR A 348 -13.65 -0.31 -20.77
CA TYR A 348 -13.98 1.12 -20.59
C TYR A 348 -15.05 1.56 -21.61
N PRO A 349 -16.35 1.56 -21.25
CA PRO A 349 -17.44 1.88 -22.20
C PRO A 349 -17.40 3.32 -22.69
N MET A 350 -16.91 4.24 -21.86
CA MET A 350 -16.92 5.68 -22.10
C MET A 350 -15.59 6.34 -21.71
N LYS A 351 -15.40 7.63 -22.00
CA LYS A 351 -14.21 8.41 -21.65
C LYS A 351 -14.24 8.88 -20.18
N THR A 352 -14.51 7.96 -19.28
CA THR A 352 -14.41 8.16 -17.83
C THR A 352 -13.62 7.01 -17.24
N ASN A 353 -13.35 7.03 -15.93
CA ASN A 353 -12.73 5.91 -15.24
C ASN A 353 -13.70 4.76 -14.92
N LEU A 354 -15.00 4.86 -15.32
CA LEU A 354 -15.91 3.72 -15.23
C LEU A 354 -15.39 2.59 -16.11
N HIS A 355 -15.15 1.44 -15.50
CA HIS A 355 -14.84 0.23 -16.24
C HIS A 355 -15.44 -1.01 -15.58
N PHE A 356 -15.72 -1.99 -16.42
CA PHE A 356 -16.09 -3.34 -16.01
C PHE A 356 -14.87 -4.23 -16.09
N PHE A 357 -14.80 -5.21 -15.23
CA PHE A 357 -13.67 -6.13 -15.19
C PHE A 357 -14.09 -7.58 -15.03
N LEU A 358 -13.29 -8.47 -15.59
CA LEU A 358 -13.23 -9.88 -15.25
C LEU A 358 -11.81 -10.18 -14.80
N THR A 359 -11.64 -10.69 -13.59
CA THR A 359 -10.32 -10.99 -13.03
C THR A 359 -10.29 -12.30 -12.30
N TYR A 360 -9.20 -13.03 -12.47
CA TYR A 360 -8.84 -14.19 -11.68
C TYR A 360 -7.72 -13.83 -10.71
N VAL A 361 -7.84 -14.26 -9.46
CA VAL A 361 -6.88 -14.04 -8.37
C VAL A 361 -6.57 -15.39 -7.75
N GLY A 362 -5.31 -15.79 -7.79
CA GLY A 362 -4.81 -16.98 -7.10
C GLY A 362 -3.78 -16.61 -6.02
N ARG A 363 -3.82 -17.31 -4.89
CA ARG A 363 -2.85 -17.21 -3.80
C ARG A 363 -2.46 -18.60 -3.35
N SER A 364 -1.15 -18.81 -3.13
CA SER A 364 -0.61 -20.04 -2.53
C SER A 364 0.27 -19.69 -1.35
N TYR A 365 0.14 -20.46 -0.27
CA TYR A 365 0.88 -20.28 0.97
C TYR A 365 1.62 -21.57 1.30
N ASP A 366 2.95 -21.52 1.23
CA ASP A 366 3.85 -22.64 1.47
C ASP A 366 4.55 -22.45 2.81
N PHE A 367 4.21 -23.30 3.77
CA PHE A 367 4.80 -23.29 5.10
C PHE A 367 6.04 -24.19 5.14
N THR A 368 7.11 -23.70 5.76
CA THR A 368 8.33 -24.46 5.96
C THR A 368 8.14 -25.56 7.01
N HIS A 369 9.09 -26.47 7.12
CA HIS A 369 9.07 -27.52 8.17
C HIS A 369 8.87 -26.93 9.57
N ARG A 370 9.51 -25.79 9.89
CA ARG A 370 9.35 -25.10 11.19
C ARG A 370 7.90 -24.70 11.47
N ALA A 371 7.23 -24.18 10.50
CA ALA A 371 5.82 -23.78 10.63
C ALA A 371 4.89 -25.01 10.67
N LYS A 372 5.21 -26.07 9.95
CA LYS A 372 4.42 -27.31 9.94
C LYS A 372 4.46 -28.05 11.27
N VAL A 373 5.59 -28.02 11.98
CA VAL A 373 5.70 -28.55 13.36
C VAL A 373 4.78 -27.79 14.33
N LEU A 374 4.45 -26.53 14.01
CA LEU A 374 3.50 -25.70 14.76
C LEU A 374 2.05 -25.84 14.27
N GLY A 375 1.75 -26.84 13.46
CA GLY A 375 0.40 -27.15 12.98
C GLY A 375 -0.04 -26.37 11.74
N GLN A 376 0.87 -25.67 11.06
CA GLN A 376 0.54 -24.98 9.80
C GLN A 376 0.54 -25.96 8.62
N GLU A 377 -0.41 -25.78 7.70
CA GLU A 377 -0.52 -26.59 6.48
C GLU A 377 -0.53 -25.68 5.25
N ASN A 378 0.07 -26.17 4.14
CA ASN A 378 0.03 -25.47 2.88
C ASN A 378 -1.41 -25.37 2.36
N TYR A 379 -1.77 -24.23 1.80
CA TYR A 379 -3.08 -24.07 1.16
C TYR A 379 -3.02 -23.07 0.00
N SER A 380 -4.04 -23.13 -0.85
CA SER A 380 -4.24 -22.18 -1.93
C SER A 380 -5.67 -21.69 -1.95
N THR A 381 -5.85 -20.45 -2.40
CA THR A 381 -7.17 -19.86 -2.61
C THR A 381 -7.25 -19.27 -4.00
N ASN A 382 -8.43 -19.37 -4.61
CA ASN A 382 -8.68 -18.83 -5.93
C ASN A 382 -9.99 -18.05 -5.93
N ARG A 383 -10.05 -16.98 -6.71
CA ARG A 383 -11.25 -16.17 -6.86
C ARG A 383 -11.40 -15.72 -8.31
N LEU A 384 -12.59 -15.93 -8.86
CA LEU A 384 -13.02 -15.32 -10.13
C LEU A 384 -13.99 -14.19 -9.79
N SER A 385 -13.71 -12.97 -10.26
CA SER A 385 -14.53 -11.79 -9.97
C SER A 385 -14.95 -11.12 -11.26
N LEU A 386 -16.26 -10.85 -11.38
CA LEU A 386 -16.86 -10.00 -12.41
C LEU A 386 -17.45 -8.76 -11.74
N GLY A 387 -17.08 -7.57 -12.17
CA GLY A 387 -17.53 -6.38 -11.47
C GLY A 387 -17.29 -5.06 -12.21
N PHE A 388 -17.39 -3.99 -11.46
CA PHE A 388 -17.17 -2.63 -11.96
C PHE A 388 -16.34 -1.81 -10.96
N ILE A 389 -15.63 -0.83 -11.51
CA ILE A 389 -14.96 0.22 -10.75
C ILE A 389 -15.41 1.56 -11.30
N TYR A 390 -15.76 2.49 -10.40
CA TYR A 390 -16.13 3.84 -10.77
C TYR A 390 -15.80 4.85 -9.68
N GLN A 391 -15.03 5.87 -10.05
CA GLN A 391 -14.91 7.10 -9.28
C GLN A 391 -15.92 8.11 -9.86
N LEU A 392 -17.12 8.14 -9.30
CA LEU A 392 -18.21 9.00 -9.74
C LEU A 392 -17.95 10.43 -9.25
N PRO A 393 -17.73 11.41 -10.15
CA PRO A 393 -17.69 12.81 -9.78
C PRO A 393 -19.12 13.30 -9.52
N MET A 394 -19.45 13.49 -8.23
CA MET A 394 -20.79 13.95 -7.82
C MET A 394 -20.92 15.46 -7.94
N PHE A 395 -19.79 16.17 -7.68
CA PHE A 395 -19.73 17.64 -7.73
C PHE A 395 -18.37 18.12 -8.20
#